data_4c1108cf6617874f62486cae624d18ea
#
_entry.id   4c1108cf6617874f62486cae624d18ea
#
_cell.length_a   1.000
_cell.length_b   1.000
_cell.length_c   1.000
_cell.angle_alpha   90.00
_cell.angle_beta   90.00
_cell.angle_gamma   90.00
#
_symmetry.space_group_name_H-M   'P 1'
#
loop_
_entity.id
_entity.type
_entity.pdbx_description
1 polymer ?
#
loop_
_entity_poly.entity_id
_entity_poly.type
_entity_poly.pdbx_seq_one_letter_code
_entity_poly.pdbx_strand_id
1 'polypeptide(L)'
;MEIKSTFDHMNINVTDLERSMAFYEKALGLKEVKRKEASDGSFILVYLGDDSGHFFLELTWLRDKEGAYELGDNETHLCLRVEGDYDAIREYH
;
A
#
# COMPACT_ATOMS: atom_id res chain seq x y z
N MET A 1 31.75 -11.30 -6.59
CA MET A 1 30.39 -11.80 -6.31
C MET A 1 29.37 -10.98 -7.11
N GLU A 2 28.48 -11.66 -7.79
CA GLU A 2 27.36 -11.01 -8.47
C GLU A 2 26.14 -11.03 -7.54
N ILE A 3 25.56 -9.85 -7.30
CA ILE A 3 24.35 -9.75 -6.48
C ILE A 3 23.15 -9.64 -7.41
N LYS A 4 22.13 -10.47 -7.17
CA LYS A 4 20.87 -10.42 -7.90
C LYS A 4 19.78 -9.99 -6.93
N SER A 5 19.07 -8.93 -7.30
CA SER A 5 17.99 -8.41 -6.45
C SER A 5 16.82 -7.98 -7.29
N THR A 6 15.63 -8.00 -6.68
CA THR A 6 14.40 -7.52 -7.27
C THR A 6 13.67 -6.69 -6.24
N PHE A 7 12.88 -5.72 -6.69
CA PHE A 7 12.00 -4.99 -5.79
C PHE A 7 10.94 -5.94 -5.24
N ASP A 8 10.69 -5.85 -3.93
CA ASP A 8 9.70 -6.70 -3.27
C ASP A 8 8.50 -5.90 -2.81
N HIS A 9 8.70 -4.93 -1.95
CA HIS A 9 7.59 -4.13 -1.46
C HIS A 9 8.06 -2.75 -0.99
N MET A 10 7.09 -1.85 -0.85
CA MET A 10 7.24 -0.53 -0.24
C MET A 10 6.23 -0.43 0.89
N ASN A 11 6.62 0.13 2.03
CA ASN A 11 5.74 0.31 3.17
C ASN A 11 5.21 1.73 3.27
N ILE A 12 3.92 1.85 3.60
CA ILE A 12 3.28 3.09 4.01
C ILE A 12 2.59 2.83 5.34
N ASN A 13 2.87 3.67 6.34
CA ASN A 13 2.17 3.60 7.61
C ASN A 13 0.84 4.34 7.49
N VAL A 14 -0.22 3.73 8.02
CA VAL A 14 -1.59 4.27 7.91
C VAL A 14 -2.23 4.36 9.30
N THR A 15 -3.12 5.33 9.48
CA THR A 15 -3.83 5.51 10.74
C THR A 15 -5.18 4.80 10.77
N ASP A 16 -5.78 4.57 9.60
CA ASP A 16 -7.06 3.88 9.45
C ASP A 16 -6.90 2.80 8.38
N LEU A 17 -6.63 1.57 8.81
CA LEU A 17 -6.31 0.47 7.90
C LEU A 17 -7.44 0.15 6.93
N GLU A 18 -8.67 0.03 7.45
CA GLU A 18 -9.82 -0.34 6.60
C GLU A 18 -10.08 0.72 5.54
N ARG A 19 -9.98 1.99 5.91
CA ARG A 19 -10.16 3.09 4.96
C ARG A 19 -9.08 3.09 3.89
N SER A 20 -7.84 2.85 4.29
CA SER A 20 -6.72 2.81 3.34
C SER A 20 -6.85 1.63 2.38
N MET A 21 -7.20 0.44 2.89
CA MET A 21 -7.43 -0.74 2.05
C MET A 21 -8.54 -0.49 1.04
N ALA A 22 -9.65 0.08 1.48
CA ALA A 22 -10.78 0.38 0.60
C ALA A 22 -10.38 1.38 -0.48
N PHE A 23 -9.59 2.38 -0.12
CA PHE A 23 -9.09 3.37 -1.09
C PHE A 23 -8.25 2.70 -2.18
N TYR A 24 -7.24 1.92 -1.80
CA TYR A 24 -6.33 1.31 -2.77
C TYR A 24 -7.03 0.27 -3.64
N GLU A 25 -7.98 -0.47 -3.08
CA GLU A 25 -8.77 -1.41 -3.88
C GLU A 25 -9.67 -0.67 -4.88
N LYS A 26 -10.39 0.32 -4.42
CA LYS A 26 -11.34 1.05 -5.27
C LYS A 26 -10.64 1.90 -6.32
N ALA A 27 -9.61 2.65 -5.93
CA ALA A 27 -8.94 3.58 -6.83
C ALA A 27 -7.99 2.89 -7.80
N LEU A 28 -7.33 1.81 -7.38
CA LEU A 28 -6.23 1.21 -8.12
C LEU A 28 -6.39 -0.29 -8.37
N GLY A 29 -7.43 -0.92 -7.82
CA GLY A 29 -7.64 -2.36 -7.98
C GLY A 29 -6.65 -3.24 -7.22
N LEU A 30 -5.93 -2.69 -6.25
CA LEU A 30 -5.01 -3.48 -5.42
C LEU A 30 -5.79 -4.32 -4.42
N LYS A 31 -5.35 -5.56 -4.20
CA LYS A 31 -6.06 -6.49 -3.32
C LYS A 31 -5.13 -7.07 -2.26
N GLU A 32 -5.68 -7.33 -1.09
CA GLU A 32 -4.94 -8.00 -0.03
C GLU A 32 -4.50 -9.39 -0.49
N VAL A 33 -3.19 -9.65 -0.41
CA VAL A 33 -2.63 -10.97 -0.74
C VAL A 33 -2.01 -11.65 0.47
N LYS A 34 -1.68 -10.88 1.50
CA LYS A 34 -1.03 -11.40 2.70
C LYS A 34 -1.29 -10.45 3.86
N ARG A 35 -1.42 -11.01 5.06
CA ARG A 35 -1.62 -10.22 6.29
C ARG A 35 -0.82 -10.84 7.42
N LYS A 36 -0.26 -10.00 8.29
CA LYS A 36 0.37 -10.42 9.50
C LYS A 36 -0.14 -9.55 10.65
N GLU A 37 -0.60 -10.17 11.72
CA GLU A 37 -1.07 -9.48 12.91
C GLU A 37 -0.22 -9.86 14.10
N ALA A 38 0.12 -8.87 14.94
CA ALA A 38 0.82 -9.14 16.18
C ALA A 38 -0.10 -9.90 17.14
N SER A 39 0.44 -10.86 17.87
CA SER A 39 -0.34 -11.66 18.83
C SER A 39 -0.97 -10.80 19.92
N ASP A 40 -0.37 -9.67 20.28
CA ASP A 40 -0.87 -8.73 21.27
C ASP A 40 -1.72 -7.60 20.67
N GLY A 41 -1.97 -7.62 19.36
CA GLY A 41 -2.75 -6.60 18.67
C GLY A 41 -2.00 -5.29 18.40
N SER A 42 -0.68 -5.23 18.67
CA SER A 42 0.08 -3.98 18.58
C SER A 42 0.30 -3.49 17.16
N PHE A 43 0.26 -4.38 16.17
CA PHE A 43 0.40 -3.99 14.76
C PHE A 43 -0.38 -4.92 13.84
N ILE A 44 -0.70 -4.40 12.67
CA ILE A 44 -1.21 -5.19 11.55
C ILE A 44 -0.44 -4.75 10.31
N LEU A 45 0.09 -5.72 9.56
CA LEU A 45 0.73 -5.51 8.27
C LEU A 45 -0.16 -6.15 7.19
N VAL A 46 -0.51 -5.38 6.18
CA VAL A 46 -1.30 -5.88 5.04
C VAL A 46 -0.51 -5.62 3.77
N TYR A 47 -0.33 -6.66 2.97
CA TYR A 47 0.34 -6.57 1.68
C TYR A 47 -0.72 -6.55 0.58
N LEU A 48 -0.74 -5.46 -0.19
CA LEU A 48 -1.64 -5.30 -1.33
C LEU A 48 -0.87 -5.60 -2.60
N GLY A 49 -1.43 -6.44 -3.45
CA GLY A 49 -0.80 -6.84 -4.70
C GLY A 49 -1.51 -6.28 -5.91
N ASP A 50 -0.74 -6.12 -6.99
CA ASP A 50 -1.26 -5.79 -8.32
C ASP A 50 -1.38 -7.07 -9.16
N ASP A 51 -1.74 -6.91 -10.43
CA ASP A 51 -1.91 -8.05 -11.34
C ASP A 51 -0.60 -8.77 -11.67
N SER A 52 0.56 -8.11 -11.49
CA SER A 52 1.85 -8.71 -11.79
C SER A 52 2.28 -9.75 -10.74
N GLY A 53 1.88 -9.55 -9.50
CA GLY A 53 2.31 -10.39 -8.39
C GLY A 53 3.78 -10.25 -8.00
N HIS A 54 4.48 -9.25 -8.52
CA HIS A 54 5.92 -9.10 -8.32
C HIS A 54 6.30 -8.04 -7.30
N PHE A 55 5.41 -7.10 -7.02
CA PHE A 55 5.67 -6.00 -6.10
C PHE A 55 4.42 -5.75 -5.26
N PHE A 56 4.62 -5.39 -3.99
CA PHE A 56 3.51 -5.21 -3.07
C PHE A 56 3.58 -3.86 -2.40
N LEU A 57 2.42 -3.28 -2.11
CA LEU A 57 2.30 -2.14 -1.22
C LEU A 57 1.96 -2.68 0.16
N GLU A 58 2.88 -2.50 1.12
CA GLU A 58 2.67 -2.91 2.49
C GLU A 58 2.05 -1.75 3.28
N LEU A 59 0.90 -1.98 3.89
CA LEU A 59 0.29 -1.03 4.80
C LEU A 59 0.57 -1.48 6.23
N THR A 60 1.15 -0.59 7.03
CA THR A 60 1.40 -0.85 8.44
C THR A 60 0.47 -0.02 9.30
N TRP A 61 -0.30 -0.69 10.14
CA TRP A 61 -1.12 -0.05 11.16
C TRP A 61 -0.54 -0.36 12.54
N LEU A 62 -0.34 0.69 13.36
CA LEU A 62 0.19 0.58 14.71
C LEU A 62 -0.89 1.03 15.70
N ARG A 63 -1.30 0.13 16.59
CA ARG A 63 -2.34 0.39 17.57
C ARG A 63 -2.06 1.62 18.45
N ASP A 64 -0.81 1.80 18.84
CA ASP A 64 -0.44 2.82 19.81
C ASP A 64 0.03 4.13 19.19
N LYS A 65 -0.10 4.26 17.86
CA LYS A 65 0.21 5.52 17.17
C LYS A 65 -0.91 6.53 17.42
N GLU A 66 -0.55 7.68 17.95
CA GLU A 66 -1.46 8.78 18.19
C GLU A 66 -1.29 9.86 17.12
N GLY A 67 -2.41 10.38 16.60
CA GLY A 67 -2.42 11.46 15.63
C GLY A 67 -1.95 11.04 14.24
N ALA A 68 -1.84 12.02 13.35
CA ALA A 68 -1.39 11.80 11.99
C ALA A 68 0.12 11.62 11.92
N TYR A 69 0.59 10.97 10.86
CA TYR A 69 2.01 10.89 10.57
C TYR A 69 2.52 12.20 10.00
N GLU A 70 3.73 12.59 10.41
CA GLU A 70 4.42 13.71 9.80
C GLU A 70 5.19 13.21 8.58
N LEU A 71 4.92 13.79 7.43
CA LEU A 71 5.50 13.37 6.17
C LEU A 71 6.73 14.18 5.76
N GLY A 72 7.10 15.17 6.58
CA GLY A 72 8.21 16.06 6.26
C GLY A 72 7.93 16.81 4.96
N ASP A 73 8.94 16.94 4.10
CA ASP A 73 8.78 17.60 2.81
C ASP A 73 8.07 16.70 1.77
N ASN A 74 7.88 15.43 2.11
CA ASN A 74 7.18 14.45 1.27
C ASN A 74 7.66 14.45 -0.19
N GLU A 75 8.96 14.33 -0.37
CA GLU A 75 9.59 14.39 -1.69
C GLU A 75 9.59 13.06 -2.44
N THR A 76 9.05 12.01 -1.83
CA THR A 76 8.94 10.69 -2.46
C THR A 76 7.57 10.49 -3.08
N HIS A 77 7.51 9.56 -4.03
CA HIS A 77 6.22 9.20 -4.63
C HIS A 77 6.22 7.74 -5.05
N LEU A 78 5.02 7.18 -5.11
CA LEU A 78 4.76 5.85 -5.66
C LEU A 78 3.99 6.06 -6.97
N CYS A 79 4.48 5.47 -8.04
CA CYS A 79 3.85 5.59 -9.35
C CYS A 79 3.29 4.25 -9.81
N LEU A 80 2.03 4.25 -10.23
CA LEU A 80 1.39 3.11 -10.86
C LEU A 80 1.02 3.47 -12.29
N ARG A 81 1.26 2.54 -13.20
CA ARG A 81 0.77 2.68 -14.58
C ARG A 81 -0.57 1.98 -14.69
N VAL A 82 -1.57 2.71 -15.15
CA VAL A 82 -2.93 2.18 -15.30
C VAL A 82 -3.20 1.97 -16.78
N GLU A 83 -3.75 0.80 -17.11
CA GLU A 83 -4.14 0.46 -18.48
C GLU A 83 -5.60 0.81 -18.72
N GLY A 84 -5.93 1.21 -19.95
CA GLY A 84 -7.30 1.50 -20.35
C GLY A 84 -7.50 2.92 -20.86
N ASP A 85 -8.77 3.30 -21.00
CA ASP A 85 -9.16 4.62 -21.50
C ASP A 85 -8.98 5.66 -20.38
N TYR A 86 -8.15 6.65 -20.63
CA TYR A 86 -7.86 7.70 -19.66
C TYR A 86 -9.12 8.44 -19.18
N ASP A 87 -10.01 8.80 -20.12
CA ASP A 87 -11.21 9.55 -19.76
C ASP A 87 -12.16 8.73 -18.89
N ALA A 88 -12.34 7.44 -19.21
CA ALA A 88 -13.16 6.53 -18.41
C ALA A 88 -12.59 6.36 -17.01
N ILE A 89 -11.28 6.21 -16.88
CA ILE A 89 -10.60 6.07 -15.59
C ILE A 89 -10.74 7.34 -14.77
N ARG A 90 -10.56 8.49 -15.42
CA ARG A 90 -10.71 9.80 -14.77
C ARG A 90 -12.13 9.99 -14.24
N GLU A 91 -13.16 9.62 -15.00
CA GLU A 91 -14.54 9.72 -14.55
C GLU A 91 -14.83 8.78 -13.38
N TYR A 92 -14.21 7.59 -13.38
CA TYR A 92 -14.36 6.65 -12.28
C TYR A 92 -13.85 7.22 -10.97
N HIS A 93 -12.73 7.93 -11.00
CA HIS A 93 -12.18 8.57 -9.83
C HIS A 93 -12.87 9.90 -9.54
#